data_98551046581454ce935c66a927a2b592
#
_entry.id   98551046581454ce935c66a927a2b592
#
_cell.length_a   1.000
_cell.length_b   1.000
_cell.length_c   1.000
_cell.angle_alpha   90.00
_cell.angle_beta   90.00
_cell.angle_gamma   90.00
#
_symmetry.space_group_name_H-M   'P 1'
#
loop_
_entity.id
_entity.type
_entity.pdbx_description
1 polymer ?
#
loop_
_entity_poly.entity_id
_entity_poly.type
_entity_poly.pdbx_seq_one_letter_code
_entity_poly.pdbx_strand_id
1 'polypeptide(L)' 'MMNFPDFNSIKSWYDAQLWTKEMVADGVVCNKITAEQYKEITGEDYTAPTP' A
#
# COMPACT_ATOMS: atom_id res chain seq x y z
N MET A 1 -18.39 -5.96 4.27
CA MET A 1 -17.89 -5.59 4.32
C MET A 1 -16.59 -5.33 4.08
N MET A 2 -16.03 -4.68 3.62
CA MET A 2 -14.87 -4.55 3.37
C MET A 2 -14.24 -3.72 4.20
N ASN A 3 -13.25 -3.84 4.54
CA ASN A 3 -12.63 -3.19 5.50
C ASN A 3 -11.49 -2.42 5.01
N PHE A 4 -10.67 -2.93 4.19
CA PHE A 4 -9.49 -2.27 3.68
C PHE A 4 -9.73 -1.95 2.22
N PRO A 5 -9.35 -0.78 1.73
CA PRO A 5 -9.59 -0.44 0.33
C PRO A 5 -8.82 -1.36 -0.59
N ASP A 6 -9.32 -1.53 -1.79
CA ASP A 6 -8.65 -2.40 -2.73
C ASP A 6 -7.47 -1.66 -3.36
N PHE A 7 -6.74 -2.40 -4.18
CA PHE A 7 -5.51 -1.89 -4.79
C PHE A 7 -5.77 -0.61 -5.58
N ASN A 8 -6.83 -0.60 -6.37
CA ASN A 8 -7.09 0.57 -7.20
C ASN A 8 -7.39 1.80 -6.38
N SER A 9 -8.13 1.62 -5.30
CA SER A 9 -8.46 2.74 -4.42
C SER A 9 -7.19 3.28 -3.75
N ILE A 10 -6.35 2.39 -3.27
CA ILE A 10 -5.13 2.80 -2.61
C ILE A 10 -4.22 3.54 -3.58
N LYS A 11 -4.10 3.02 -4.79
CA LYS A 11 -3.26 3.65 -5.79
C LYS A 11 -3.75 5.05 -6.12
N SER A 12 -5.06 5.19 -6.27
CA SER A 12 -5.65 6.47 -6.57
C SER A 12 -5.41 7.47 -5.44
N TRP A 13 -5.58 7.02 -4.22
CA TRP A 13 -5.40 7.87 -3.06
C TRP A 13 -3.94 8.23 -2.85
N TYR A 14 -3.04 7.32 -3.14
CA TYR A 14 -1.62 7.62 -3.03
C TYR A 14 -1.23 8.67 -4.08
N ASP A 15 -1.72 8.52 -5.30
CA ASP A 15 -1.45 9.48 -6.36
C ASP A 15 -1.99 10.85 -5.99
N ALA A 16 -3.11 10.91 -5.30
CA ALA A 16 -3.71 12.16 -4.88
C ALA A 16 -3.07 12.68 -3.59
N GLN A 17 -2.07 11.94 -3.08
CA GLN A 17 -1.36 12.33 -1.87
C GLN A 17 -2.24 12.27 -0.62
N LEU A 18 -3.29 11.48 -0.68
CA LEU A 18 -4.12 11.24 0.49
C LEU A 18 -3.55 10.14 1.36
N TRP A 19 -2.72 9.27 0.79
CA TRP A 19 -2.09 8.18 1.52
C TRP A 19 -0.59 8.33 1.43
N THR A 20 0.10 7.92 2.48
CA THR A 20 1.56 7.95 2.49
C THR A 20 2.11 6.56 2.20
N LYS A 21 3.41 6.49 1.92
CA LYS A 21 4.06 5.20 1.72
C LYS A 21 3.90 4.30 2.93
N GLU A 22 3.94 4.89 4.11
CA GLU A 22 3.80 4.10 5.33
C GLU A 22 2.44 3.46 5.42
N MET A 23 1.41 4.18 4.99
CA MET A 23 0.07 3.62 5.01
C MET A 23 -0.05 2.48 4.00
N VAL A 24 0.57 2.62 2.84
CA VAL A 24 0.56 1.55 1.86
C VAL A 24 1.33 0.35 2.40
N ALA A 25 2.45 0.59 3.07
CA ALA A 25 3.24 -0.49 3.65
C ALA A 25 2.45 -1.24 4.71
N ASP A 26 1.63 -0.53 5.47
CA ASP A 26 0.77 -1.18 6.44
C ASP A 26 -0.16 -2.17 5.77
N GLY A 27 -0.63 -1.85 4.58
CA GLY A 27 -1.46 -2.78 3.83
C GLY A 27 -0.73 -4.07 3.51
N VAL A 28 0.57 -3.99 3.24
CA VAL A 28 1.36 -5.18 3.00
C VAL A 28 1.52 -5.99 4.28
N VAL A 29 1.81 -5.30 5.38
CA VAL A 29 1.99 -5.97 6.66
C VAL A 29 0.73 -6.71 7.07
N CYS A 30 -0.42 -6.12 6.79
CA CYS A 30 -1.69 -6.74 7.14
C CYS A 30 -2.18 -7.72 6.10
N ASN A 31 -1.39 -7.98 5.07
CA ASN A 31 -1.75 -8.92 4.01
C ASN A 31 -2.98 -8.47 3.22
N LYS A 32 -3.19 -7.18 3.12
CA LYS A 32 -4.28 -6.67 2.30
C LYS A 32 -3.85 -6.41 0.88
N ILE A 33 -2.58 -6.12 0.68
CA ILE A 33 -1.98 -6.01 -0.64
C ILE A 33 -0.64 -6.72 -0.60
N THR A 34 -0.08 -6.95 -1.77
CA THR A 34 1.19 -7.64 -1.85
C THR A 34 2.33 -6.65 -1.99
N ALA A 35 3.56 -7.15 -1.82
CA ALA A 35 4.74 -6.31 -2.00
C ALA A 35 4.82 -5.81 -3.44
N GLU A 36 4.38 -6.62 -4.39
CA GLU A 36 4.38 -6.18 -5.77
C GLU A 36 3.40 -5.04 -5.99
N GLN A 37 2.25 -5.11 -5.33
CA GLN A 37 1.28 -4.05 -5.43
C GLN A 37 1.79 -2.78 -4.77
N TYR A 38 2.54 -2.92 -3.69
CA TYR A 38 3.17 -1.77 -3.06
C TYR A 38 4.08 -1.06 -4.07
N LYS A 39 4.87 -1.84 -4.78
CA LYS A 39 5.77 -1.25 -5.76
C LYS A 39 5.00 -0.56 -6.87
N GLU A 40 3.91 -1.16 -7.31
CA GLU A 40 3.12 -0.53 -8.35
C GLU A 40 2.50 0.78 -7.89
N ILE A 41 2.14 0.85 -6.62
CA ILE A 41 1.52 2.06 -6.10
C ILE A 41 2.56 3.15 -5.87
N THR A 42 3.65 2.81 -5.20
CA THR A 42 4.62 3.81 -4.77
C THR A 42 5.78 4.00 -5.74
N GLY A 43 6.02 3.02 -6.59
CA GLY A 43 7.16 3.06 -7.49
C GLY A 43 8.45 2.59 -6.84
N GLU A 44 8.40 2.10 -5.61
CA GLU A 44 9.59 1.66 -4.90
C GLU A 44 9.40 0.25 -4.39
N ASP A 45 10.49 -0.47 -4.27
CA ASP A 45 10.44 -1.82 -3.74
C ASP A 45 10.01 -1.79 -2.29
N TYR A 46 9.17 -2.76 -1.92
CA TYR A 46 8.74 -2.86 -0.54
C TYR A 46 9.88 -3.42 0.30
N THR A 47 10.16 -2.75 1.38
CA THR A 47 11.15 -3.23 2.35
C THR A 47 10.43 -3.47 3.65
N ALA A 48 10.43 -4.71 4.09
CA ALA A 48 9.74 -5.04 5.32
C ALA A 48 10.35 -4.28 6.48
N PRO A 49 9.52 -3.84 7.43
CA PRO A 49 10.06 -3.16 8.59
C PRO A 49 10.95 -4.10 9.37
N THR A 50 11.99 -3.56 9.93
CA THR A 50 12.92 -4.35 10.70
C THR A 50 12.47 -4.42 12.11
N PRO A 51 12.53 -5.56 12.71
CA PRO A 51 12.13 -5.68 14.11
C PRO A 51 13.05 -4.91 15.05
#